data_c088421f6468e50df364bcccd2b2ac12
#
_entry.id   c088421f6468e50df364bcccd2b2ac12
#
_cell.length_a   1.000
_cell.length_b   1.000
_cell.length_c   1.000
_cell.angle_alpha   90.00
_cell.angle_beta   90.00
_cell.angle_gamma   90.00
#
_symmetry.space_group_name_H-M   'P 1'
#
loop_
_entity.id
_entity.type
_entity.pdbx_description
1 polymer ?
#
loop_
_entity_poly.entity_id
_entity_poly.type
_entity_poly.pdbx_seq_one_letter_code
_entity_poly.pdbx_strand_id
1 'polypeptide(L)'
;MKSRLRALLFACTALVCAATAASAQPTVLRGPGEGQVRALVIGIDAYRHVRPLKGAVPDAQDIAASLRRTGVADVTSLIDDAADRDSVLRAINALLSRTMSGDLVLLSIAGHGAQEPEHVKGSQPDGMDSVFLLPGFDTTMVGSKQRIIGTEFNHFIKKFEERGARVLFVADTCHGGGMTRDVDPRGEEMSFRQVPLYRIPADAYVPISTAAEAFLTELDFEKTAFLAAVDRKTKSPEVRIPGIASYRGALSYAFARALEGSADSNQDGKVTLKELFTYVRQVVYQLSDQRQNPVTLNSPHRNIENEVAFEMTRAVKIVDASAGPAKPAGAMTLAAAPVSAIAPVRIASLDGQAARLSGLSPREATFDVVPPSQAPDLVWDPATGDVLAGADVIAYRLDKAELPSAIDRAAAVRALKQLTAKAPQSMRVIPGDALHRKDSQVAVEIGNLAGRALVMFNIAGDGTVQMLYPVDADPRIIKDDLYRLPVRVRGPYGSDLVIAITSEQPMPMLEQALLPLNQRRSALAALKAVERYRPLDGRIGSTGIFTAP
;
A
#
# COMPACT_ATOMS: atom_id res chain seq x y z
N MET A 1 -36.96 -67.25 41.01
CA MET A 1 -37.77 -66.23 41.74
C MET A 1 -36.92 -64.99 42.00
N LYS A 2 -37.40 -63.90 41.45
CA LYS A 2 -37.09 -62.49 41.70
C LYS A 2 -35.64 -62.00 41.49
N SER A 3 -35.44 -61.57 40.27
CA SER A 3 -34.67 -60.49 39.72
C SER A 3 -34.62 -59.23 40.59
N ARG A 4 -33.44 -58.62 40.71
CA ARG A 4 -33.29 -57.17 40.88
C ARG A 4 -32.17 -56.66 39.98
N LEU A 5 -32.62 -56.06 38.91
CA LEU A 5 -31.86 -55.25 37.96
C LEU A 5 -31.45 -53.94 38.65
N ARG A 6 -30.16 -53.66 38.73
CA ARG A 6 -29.66 -52.35 39.14
C ARG A 6 -29.27 -51.60 37.89
N ALA A 7 -30.07 -50.62 37.53
CA ALA A 7 -29.74 -49.63 36.52
C ALA A 7 -28.70 -48.65 37.07
N LEU A 8 -27.52 -48.57 36.46
CA LEU A 8 -26.58 -47.46 36.65
C LEU A 8 -27.00 -46.32 35.74
N LEU A 9 -27.47 -45.21 36.29
CA LEU A 9 -27.61 -43.93 35.63
C LEU A 9 -26.19 -43.33 35.49
N PHE A 10 -25.70 -43.23 34.25
CA PHE A 10 -24.57 -42.34 33.90
C PHE A 10 -25.18 -40.94 33.65
N ALA A 11 -24.94 -40.01 34.58
CA ALA A 11 -25.17 -38.60 34.38
C ALA A 11 -24.02 -38.02 33.52
N CYS A 12 -24.26 -37.85 32.23
CA CYS A 12 -23.40 -37.01 31.37
C CYS A 12 -23.63 -35.54 31.70
N THR A 13 -22.75 -34.97 32.51
CA THR A 13 -22.64 -33.52 32.67
C THR A 13 -22.02 -32.95 31.37
N ALA A 14 -22.84 -32.42 30.48
CA ALA A 14 -22.40 -31.64 29.35
C ALA A 14 -21.85 -30.31 29.85
N LEU A 15 -20.53 -30.17 29.90
CA LEU A 15 -19.84 -28.93 30.16
C LEU A 15 -19.96 -28.06 28.90
N VAL A 16 -20.95 -27.16 28.88
CA VAL A 16 -21.07 -26.13 27.84
C VAL A 16 -19.92 -25.14 28.06
N CYS A 17 -18.82 -25.30 27.33
CA CYS A 17 -17.82 -24.25 27.15
C CYS A 17 -18.48 -23.12 26.36
N ALA A 18 -19.05 -22.14 27.05
CA ALA A 18 -19.34 -20.85 26.46
C ALA A 18 -18.00 -20.17 26.13
N ALA A 19 -17.54 -20.33 24.91
CA ALA A 19 -16.51 -19.49 24.34
C ALA A 19 -17.07 -18.06 24.33
N THR A 20 -16.70 -17.26 25.33
CA THR A 20 -16.92 -15.83 25.29
C THR A 20 -16.04 -15.31 24.14
N ALA A 21 -16.67 -15.13 22.97
CA ALA A 21 -16.08 -14.31 21.92
C ALA A 21 -15.82 -12.95 22.58
N ALA A 22 -14.57 -12.62 22.83
CA ALA A 22 -14.17 -11.27 23.19
C ALA A 22 -14.60 -10.38 22.02
N SER A 23 -15.77 -9.76 22.13
CA SER A 23 -16.21 -8.75 21.18
C SER A 23 -15.19 -7.62 21.28
N ALA A 24 -14.37 -7.45 20.26
CA ALA A 24 -13.50 -6.30 20.13
C ALA A 24 -14.35 -5.05 20.36
N GLN A 25 -13.98 -4.26 21.35
CA GLN A 25 -14.73 -3.05 21.68
C GLN A 25 -14.65 -2.10 20.48
N PRO A 26 -15.75 -1.45 20.09
CA PRO A 26 -15.73 -0.55 18.95
C PRO A 26 -14.75 0.60 19.24
N THR A 27 -13.80 0.77 18.35
CA THR A 27 -12.86 1.88 18.38
C THR A 27 -13.57 3.11 17.80
N VAL A 28 -13.49 4.25 18.47
CA VAL A 28 -14.11 5.51 18.03
C VAL A 28 -13.01 6.46 17.54
N LEU A 29 -13.12 6.86 16.28
CA LEU A 29 -12.23 7.85 15.66
C LEU A 29 -12.64 9.28 16.06
N ARG A 30 -11.68 10.08 16.49
CA ARG A 30 -11.86 11.49 16.83
C ARG A 30 -10.79 12.33 16.14
N GLY A 31 -11.09 13.60 15.91
CA GLY A 31 -10.08 14.57 15.57
C GLY A 31 -9.16 14.86 16.76
N PRO A 32 -7.99 15.48 16.53
CA PRO A 32 -7.06 15.84 17.59
C PRO A 32 -7.73 16.70 18.69
N GLY A 33 -7.51 16.35 19.96
CA GLY A 33 -8.18 17.00 21.07
C GLY A 33 -9.68 16.68 21.16
N GLU A 34 -10.06 15.47 20.75
CA GLU A 34 -11.45 14.96 20.70
C GLU A 34 -12.40 15.74 19.77
N GLY A 35 -11.85 16.49 18.79
CA GLY A 35 -12.63 17.15 17.76
C GLY A 35 -13.49 16.18 16.96
N GLN A 36 -14.62 16.67 16.42
CA GLN A 36 -15.44 15.83 15.56
C GLN A 36 -14.76 15.58 14.21
N VAL A 37 -14.98 14.38 13.67
CA VAL A 37 -14.54 14.06 12.31
C VAL A 37 -15.71 14.24 11.34
N ARG A 38 -15.48 15.00 10.27
CA ARG A 38 -16.43 15.26 9.20
C ARG A 38 -15.81 14.92 7.87
N ALA A 39 -16.50 14.14 7.07
CA ALA A 39 -15.91 13.62 5.84
C ALA A 39 -16.76 13.89 4.59
N LEU A 40 -16.07 14.22 3.50
CA LEU A 40 -16.58 14.14 2.13
C LEU A 40 -15.70 13.16 1.36
N VAL A 41 -16.32 12.11 0.82
CA VAL A 41 -15.63 11.04 0.09
C VAL A 41 -16.22 10.95 -1.31
N ILE A 42 -15.38 11.09 -2.33
CA ILE A 42 -15.78 11.11 -3.75
C ILE A 42 -15.11 9.94 -4.46
N GLY A 43 -15.88 9.15 -5.23
CA GLY A 43 -15.36 8.05 -6.04
C GLY A 43 -16.06 7.98 -7.39
N ILE A 44 -15.29 8.00 -8.48
CA ILE A 44 -15.84 8.04 -9.84
C ILE A 44 -15.19 6.95 -10.69
N ASP A 45 -16.00 5.98 -11.12
CA ASP A 45 -15.65 4.95 -12.10
C ASP A 45 -16.38 5.17 -13.43
N ALA A 46 -17.65 5.63 -13.39
CA ALA A 46 -18.53 5.75 -14.54
C ALA A 46 -18.36 7.10 -15.27
N TYR A 47 -17.29 7.23 -16.01
CA TYR A 47 -17.07 8.39 -16.89
C TYR A 47 -17.80 8.22 -18.23
N ARG A 48 -18.46 9.27 -18.73
CA ARG A 48 -19.27 9.22 -19.97
C ARG A 48 -18.45 9.37 -21.23
N HIS A 49 -17.36 10.15 -21.19
CA HIS A 49 -16.60 10.57 -22.38
C HIS A 49 -15.10 10.23 -22.29
N VAL A 50 -14.64 9.74 -21.16
CA VAL A 50 -13.29 9.22 -20.97
C VAL A 50 -13.37 7.76 -20.50
N ARG A 51 -12.24 7.06 -20.51
CA ARG A 51 -12.20 5.64 -20.14
C ARG A 51 -12.74 5.43 -18.72
N PRO A 52 -13.68 4.50 -18.49
CA PRO A 52 -14.15 4.18 -17.16
C PRO A 52 -13.07 3.52 -16.31
N LEU A 53 -13.15 3.69 -14.99
CA LEU A 53 -12.34 3.02 -13.99
C LEU A 53 -13.10 1.85 -13.37
N LYS A 54 -12.49 1.17 -12.39
CA LYS A 54 -13.08 0.02 -11.70
C LYS A 54 -12.84 0.02 -10.19
N GLY A 55 -11.96 0.89 -9.71
CA GLY A 55 -11.49 0.89 -8.33
C GLY A 55 -11.81 2.15 -7.53
N ALA A 56 -12.20 3.25 -8.16
CA ALA A 56 -12.41 4.52 -7.47
C ALA A 56 -13.70 4.52 -6.63
N VAL A 57 -14.78 3.91 -7.14
CA VAL A 57 -16.02 3.72 -6.37
C VAL A 57 -15.82 2.77 -5.19
N PRO A 58 -15.22 1.56 -5.35
CA PRO A 58 -14.85 0.72 -4.21
C PRO A 58 -13.96 1.41 -3.17
N ASP A 59 -13.05 2.29 -3.58
CA ASP A 59 -12.18 3.05 -2.68
C ASP A 59 -12.98 4.02 -1.80
N ALA A 60 -13.82 4.82 -2.42
CA ALA A 60 -14.69 5.75 -1.71
C ALA A 60 -15.64 5.02 -0.74
N GLN A 61 -16.20 3.91 -1.18
CA GLN A 61 -17.05 3.07 -0.33
C GLN A 61 -16.32 2.49 0.87
N ASP A 62 -15.07 2.04 0.69
CA ASP A 62 -14.28 1.47 1.79
C ASP A 62 -13.87 2.54 2.81
N ILE A 63 -13.39 3.71 2.36
CA ILE A 63 -13.10 4.83 3.26
C ILE A 63 -14.34 5.24 4.05
N ALA A 64 -15.48 5.40 3.38
CA ALA A 64 -16.74 5.75 4.04
C ALA A 64 -17.19 4.66 5.03
N ALA A 65 -17.02 3.39 4.69
CA ALA A 65 -17.33 2.27 5.57
C ALA A 65 -16.40 2.22 6.79
N SER A 66 -15.09 2.47 6.61
CA SER A 66 -14.11 2.52 7.70
C SER A 66 -14.43 3.65 8.68
N LEU A 67 -14.76 4.84 8.17
CA LEU A 67 -15.20 5.97 9.00
C LEU A 67 -16.44 5.62 9.81
N ARG A 68 -17.45 5.00 9.19
CA ARG A 68 -18.69 4.61 9.91
C ARG A 68 -18.41 3.50 10.93
N ARG A 69 -17.57 2.51 10.62
CA ARG A 69 -17.18 1.46 11.58
C ARG A 69 -16.44 2.04 12.78
N THR A 70 -15.70 3.10 12.60
CA THR A 70 -15.02 3.83 13.68
C THR A 70 -15.87 4.96 14.29
N GLY A 71 -17.19 4.92 14.12
CA GLY A 71 -18.13 5.78 14.81
C GLY A 71 -18.25 7.22 14.28
N VAL A 72 -17.69 7.52 13.11
CA VAL A 72 -17.87 8.82 12.47
C VAL A 72 -19.27 8.90 11.85
N ALA A 73 -20.08 9.82 12.36
CA ALA A 73 -21.47 10.00 11.91
C ALA A 73 -21.60 10.90 10.69
N ASP A 74 -20.73 11.94 10.58
CA ASP A 74 -20.79 12.94 9.51
C ASP A 74 -19.95 12.51 8.30
N VAL A 75 -20.50 11.61 7.47
CA VAL A 75 -19.85 11.08 6.26
C VAL A 75 -20.76 11.29 5.06
N THR A 76 -20.41 12.23 4.19
CA THR A 76 -21.05 12.45 2.90
C THR A 76 -20.27 11.68 1.82
N SER A 77 -20.95 10.90 1.00
CA SER A 77 -20.35 10.16 -0.13
C SER A 77 -20.99 10.59 -1.43
N LEU A 78 -20.18 10.94 -2.44
CA LEU A 78 -20.61 11.21 -3.80
C LEU A 78 -19.98 10.17 -4.73
N ILE A 79 -20.81 9.40 -5.40
CA ILE A 79 -20.40 8.26 -6.24
C ILE A 79 -20.90 8.46 -7.66
N ASP A 80 -20.04 8.28 -8.64
CA ASP A 80 -20.34 8.35 -10.06
C ASP A 80 -21.19 9.60 -10.43
N ASP A 81 -22.32 9.43 -11.07
CA ASP A 81 -23.18 10.54 -11.52
C ASP A 81 -23.63 11.51 -10.42
N ALA A 82 -23.61 11.08 -9.15
CA ALA A 82 -23.87 11.97 -8.02
C ALA A 82 -22.72 12.96 -7.74
N ALA A 83 -21.54 12.75 -8.34
CA ALA A 83 -20.36 13.58 -8.18
C ALA A 83 -20.19 14.59 -9.34
N ASP A 84 -21.28 15.15 -9.87
CA ASP A 84 -21.19 16.28 -10.80
C ASP A 84 -20.63 17.54 -10.09
N ARG A 85 -20.16 18.52 -10.89
CA ARG A 85 -19.52 19.72 -10.34
C ARG A 85 -20.38 20.45 -9.31
N ASP A 86 -21.65 20.66 -9.62
CA ASP A 86 -22.54 21.41 -8.74
C ASP A 86 -22.78 20.65 -7.43
N SER A 87 -22.92 19.35 -7.50
CA SER A 87 -23.08 18.47 -6.33
C SER A 87 -21.84 18.46 -5.46
N VAL A 88 -20.64 18.37 -6.05
CA VAL A 88 -19.36 18.45 -5.32
C VAL A 88 -19.24 19.80 -4.61
N LEU A 89 -19.46 20.91 -5.31
CA LEU A 89 -19.36 22.24 -4.72
C LEU A 89 -20.41 22.46 -3.61
N ARG A 90 -21.65 21.99 -3.81
CA ARG A 90 -22.68 22.02 -2.75
C ARG A 90 -22.27 21.20 -1.55
N ALA A 91 -21.74 20.01 -1.73
CA ALA A 91 -21.30 19.12 -0.63
C ALA A 91 -20.15 19.75 0.17
N ILE A 92 -19.15 20.35 -0.50
CA ILE A 92 -18.04 21.04 0.18
C ILE A 92 -18.57 22.25 0.97
N ASN A 93 -19.45 23.07 0.37
CA ASN A 93 -20.02 24.23 1.06
C ASN A 93 -20.91 23.80 2.25
N ALA A 94 -21.69 22.72 2.12
CA ALA A 94 -22.46 22.16 3.21
C ALA A 94 -21.55 21.61 4.31
N LEU A 95 -20.45 20.94 3.99
CA LEU A 95 -19.44 20.51 4.94
C LEU A 95 -18.82 21.72 5.66
N LEU A 96 -18.40 22.73 4.90
CA LEU A 96 -17.83 23.95 5.44
C LEU A 96 -18.81 24.65 6.44
N SER A 97 -20.11 24.73 6.09
CA SER A 97 -21.10 25.43 6.94
C SER A 97 -21.26 24.82 8.33
N ARG A 98 -21.09 23.51 8.48
CA ARG A 98 -21.21 22.78 9.75
C ARG A 98 -19.90 22.51 10.46
N THR A 99 -18.76 22.84 9.83
CA THR A 99 -17.43 22.66 10.42
C THR A 99 -17.19 23.70 11.51
N MET A 100 -16.70 23.23 12.65
CA MET A 100 -16.38 24.04 13.84
C MET A 100 -14.86 24.05 14.08
N SER A 101 -14.41 25.01 14.89
CA SER A 101 -13.01 25.04 15.33
C SER A 101 -12.67 23.76 16.11
N GLY A 102 -11.50 23.16 15.81
CA GLY A 102 -11.05 21.90 16.40
C GLY A 102 -11.55 20.65 15.67
N ASP A 103 -12.49 20.75 14.72
CA ASP A 103 -12.92 19.61 13.91
C ASP A 103 -11.78 19.11 13.00
N LEU A 104 -11.81 17.83 12.69
CA LEU A 104 -11.03 17.21 11.64
C LEU A 104 -11.89 17.02 10.39
N VAL A 105 -11.56 17.73 9.32
CA VAL A 105 -12.19 17.56 8.01
C VAL A 105 -11.39 16.57 7.19
N LEU A 106 -12.05 15.55 6.66
CA LEU A 106 -11.47 14.57 5.76
C LEU A 106 -12.08 14.75 4.37
N LEU A 107 -11.24 15.12 3.41
CA LEU A 107 -11.61 15.21 1.99
C LEU A 107 -10.88 14.10 1.25
N SER A 108 -11.62 13.15 0.69
CA SER A 108 -11.05 12.05 -0.11
C SER A 108 -11.64 12.05 -1.51
N ILE A 109 -10.77 12.03 -2.51
CA ILE A 109 -11.13 11.94 -3.92
C ILE A 109 -10.43 10.77 -4.59
N ALA A 110 -11.19 9.94 -5.31
CA ALA A 110 -10.68 8.84 -6.11
C ALA A 110 -11.30 8.89 -7.51
N GLY A 111 -10.46 8.86 -8.55
CA GLY A 111 -10.93 9.00 -9.94
C GLY A 111 -9.83 9.46 -10.88
N HIS A 112 -10.23 9.90 -12.07
CA HIS A 112 -9.28 10.44 -13.05
C HIS A 112 -8.73 11.81 -12.63
N GLY A 113 -7.41 11.93 -12.68
CA GLY A 113 -6.71 13.19 -12.65
C GLY A 113 -6.10 13.55 -14.00
N ALA A 114 -5.83 14.82 -14.19
CA ALA A 114 -5.21 15.38 -15.38
C ALA A 114 -4.36 16.60 -15.03
N GLN A 115 -3.68 17.15 -16.03
CA GLN A 115 -3.02 18.44 -15.95
C GLN A 115 -3.45 19.30 -17.14
N GLU A 116 -3.61 20.59 -16.90
CA GLU A 116 -3.88 21.59 -17.93
C GLU A 116 -3.02 22.84 -17.69
N PRO A 117 -2.79 23.68 -18.70
CA PRO A 117 -2.05 24.92 -18.52
C PRO A 117 -2.59 25.75 -17.35
N GLU A 118 -1.70 26.32 -16.55
CA GLU A 118 -2.06 27.13 -15.40
C GLU A 118 -3.03 28.27 -15.76
N HIS A 119 -4.06 28.47 -14.97
CA HIS A 119 -5.05 29.52 -15.17
C HIS A 119 -4.53 30.91 -14.79
N VAL A 120 -3.61 30.95 -13.84
CA VAL A 120 -2.93 32.17 -13.40
C VAL A 120 -1.45 32.02 -13.69
N LYS A 121 -0.95 32.83 -14.61
CA LYS A 121 0.44 32.72 -15.08
C LYS A 121 1.44 32.82 -13.94
N GLY A 122 2.34 31.83 -13.84
CA GLY A 122 3.38 31.72 -12.84
C GLY A 122 2.90 31.20 -11.48
N SER A 123 1.64 30.73 -11.38
CA SER A 123 1.11 30.14 -10.15
C SER A 123 1.65 28.73 -9.87
N GLN A 124 2.04 28.00 -10.92
CA GLN A 124 2.55 26.64 -10.79
C GLN A 124 4.02 26.56 -11.23
N PRO A 125 4.87 25.80 -10.49
CA PRO A 125 6.30 25.69 -10.81
C PRO A 125 6.58 25.07 -12.20
N ASP A 126 5.67 24.23 -12.68
CA ASP A 126 5.74 23.55 -13.99
C ASP A 126 4.82 24.17 -15.04
N GLY A 127 4.10 25.27 -14.71
CA GLY A 127 3.14 25.92 -15.57
C GLY A 127 1.84 25.13 -15.80
N MET A 128 1.55 24.14 -14.93
CA MET A 128 0.43 23.21 -15.08
C MET A 128 -0.41 23.11 -13.81
N ASP A 129 -1.71 23.33 -13.92
CA ASP A 129 -2.67 23.05 -12.87
C ASP A 129 -3.03 21.57 -12.83
N SER A 130 -3.10 21.00 -11.63
CA SER A 130 -3.66 19.66 -11.40
C SER A 130 -5.19 19.73 -11.45
N VAL A 131 -5.82 18.72 -12.05
CA VAL A 131 -7.26 18.69 -12.29
C VAL A 131 -7.84 17.35 -11.88
N PHE A 132 -8.98 17.38 -11.18
CA PHE A 132 -9.81 16.22 -10.89
C PHE A 132 -11.02 16.22 -11.84
N LEU A 133 -11.18 15.16 -12.63
CA LEU A 133 -12.25 15.03 -13.62
C LEU A 133 -13.51 14.44 -12.99
N LEU A 134 -14.66 14.94 -13.44
CA LEU A 134 -16.00 14.54 -12.98
C LEU A 134 -16.73 13.73 -14.07
N PRO A 135 -17.82 13.01 -13.77
CA PRO A 135 -18.40 12.00 -14.67
C PRO A 135 -18.78 12.49 -16.06
N GLY A 136 -19.22 13.75 -16.16
CA GLY A 136 -19.64 14.37 -17.40
C GLY A 136 -18.53 15.12 -18.15
N PHE A 137 -17.27 14.99 -17.77
CA PHE A 137 -16.17 15.71 -18.40
C PHE A 137 -15.99 15.32 -19.87
N ASP A 138 -15.97 16.32 -20.73
CA ASP A 138 -15.48 16.26 -22.11
C ASP A 138 -14.79 17.57 -22.49
N THR A 139 -14.30 17.69 -23.71
CA THR A 139 -13.57 18.87 -24.19
C THR A 139 -14.46 19.95 -24.82
N THR A 140 -15.78 19.86 -24.70
CA THR A 140 -16.74 20.89 -25.19
C THR A 140 -16.85 22.04 -24.19
N MET A 141 -17.46 23.15 -24.60
CA MET A 141 -17.75 24.30 -23.73
C MET A 141 -18.58 23.94 -22.49
N VAL A 142 -19.45 22.93 -22.58
CA VAL A 142 -20.33 22.51 -21.50
C VAL A 142 -19.63 21.46 -20.65
N GLY A 143 -19.15 20.38 -21.27
CA GLY A 143 -18.56 19.25 -20.56
C GLY A 143 -17.22 19.58 -19.90
N SER A 144 -16.45 20.53 -20.45
CA SER A 144 -15.19 20.97 -19.82
C SER A 144 -15.37 21.61 -18.44
N LYS A 145 -16.58 22.05 -18.08
CA LYS A 145 -16.91 22.52 -16.72
C LYS A 145 -16.95 21.38 -15.70
N GLN A 146 -17.08 20.14 -16.14
CA GLN A 146 -17.15 18.97 -15.25
C GLN A 146 -15.76 18.54 -14.79
N ARG A 147 -15.07 19.44 -14.08
CA ARG A 147 -13.79 19.21 -13.42
C ARG A 147 -13.61 20.16 -12.24
N ILE A 148 -12.71 19.82 -11.33
CA ILE A 148 -12.26 20.68 -10.23
C ILE A 148 -10.75 20.87 -10.37
N ILE A 149 -10.29 22.11 -10.38
CA ILE A 149 -8.87 22.45 -10.45
C ILE A 149 -8.28 22.41 -9.04
N GLY A 150 -7.00 22.07 -8.91
CA GLY A 150 -6.32 22.00 -7.62
C GLY A 150 -6.43 23.31 -6.81
N THR A 151 -6.32 24.46 -7.47
CA THR A 151 -6.47 25.77 -6.81
C THR A 151 -7.87 26.00 -6.23
N GLU A 152 -8.92 25.36 -6.77
CA GLU A 152 -10.27 25.42 -6.20
C GLU A 152 -10.36 24.58 -4.91
N PHE A 153 -9.65 23.46 -4.82
CA PHE A 153 -9.52 22.74 -3.55
C PHE A 153 -8.75 23.59 -2.53
N ASN A 154 -7.68 24.25 -2.93
CA ASN A 154 -6.91 25.16 -2.06
C ASN A 154 -7.79 26.27 -1.48
N HIS A 155 -8.71 26.85 -2.30
CA HIS A 155 -9.68 27.83 -1.82
C HIS A 155 -10.57 27.28 -0.69
N PHE A 156 -11.08 26.06 -0.81
CA PHE A 156 -11.89 25.44 0.24
C PHE A 156 -11.06 25.03 1.46
N ILE A 157 -9.87 24.49 1.25
CA ILE A 157 -8.96 24.10 2.34
C ILE A 157 -8.64 25.32 3.20
N LYS A 158 -8.31 26.45 2.57
CA LYS A 158 -8.09 27.71 3.27
C LYS A 158 -9.28 28.10 4.15
N LYS A 159 -10.51 28.01 3.61
CA LYS A 159 -11.72 28.31 4.39
C LYS A 159 -11.94 27.37 5.56
N PHE A 160 -11.59 26.09 5.47
CA PHE A 160 -11.63 25.17 6.60
C PHE A 160 -10.60 25.55 7.66
N GLU A 161 -9.36 25.90 7.28
CA GLU A 161 -8.34 26.35 8.21
C GLU A 161 -8.70 27.67 8.91
N GLU A 162 -9.30 28.61 8.18
CA GLU A 162 -9.81 29.89 8.73
C GLU A 162 -10.90 29.67 9.78
N ARG A 163 -11.67 28.57 9.70
CA ARG A 163 -12.61 28.14 10.75
C ARG A 163 -11.94 27.44 11.93
N GLY A 164 -10.64 27.25 11.89
CA GLY A 164 -9.90 26.56 12.93
C GLY A 164 -9.93 25.04 12.83
N ALA A 165 -10.44 24.47 11.73
CA ALA A 165 -10.42 23.04 11.49
C ALA A 165 -9.04 22.57 11.01
N ARG A 166 -8.76 21.27 11.20
CA ARG A 166 -7.66 20.55 10.55
C ARG A 166 -8.19 19.80 9.35
N VAL A 167 -7.36 19.61 8.32
CA VAL A 167 -7.76 18.94 7.09
C VAL A 167 -6.81 17.78 6.78
N LEU A 168 -7.37 16.62 6.47
CA LEU A 168 -6.68 15.54 5.77
C LEU A 168 -7.23 15.47 4.36
N PHE A 169 -6.41 15.84 3.37
CA PHE A 169 -6.76 15.77 1.96
C PHE A 169 -6.10 14.54 1.33
N VAL A 170 -6.92 13.63 0.81
CA VAL A 170 -6.47 12.37 0.23
C VAL A 170 -6.87 12.30 -1.24
N ALA A 171 -5.89 12.34 -2.14
CA ALA A 171 -6.10 12.32 -3.59
C ALA A 171 -5.55 11.02 -4.20
N ASP A 172 -6.45 10.08 -4.44
CA ASP A 172 -6.10 8.85 -5.17
C ASP A 172 -6.41 9.01 -6.67
N THR A 173 -5.64 9.89 -7.29
CA THR A 173 -5.75 10.30 -8.68
C THR A 173 -4.38 10.34 -9.33
N CYS A 174 -4.31 10.34 -10.67
CA CYS A 174 -3.09 10.66 -11.39
C CYS A 174 -2.95 12.16 -11.62
N HIS A 175 -1.77 12.70 -11.39
CA HIS A 175 -1.46 14.11 -11.73
C HIS A 175 -0.54 14.21 -12.95
N GLY A 176 -0.12 13.07 -13.54
CA GLY A 176 0.92 13.00 -14.54
C GLY A 176 0.52 13.53 -15.92
N GLY A 177 0.97 14.73 -16.25
CA GLY A 177 1.03 15.27 -17.60
C GLY A 177 2.33 14.94 -18.34
N GLY A 178 3.06 13.91 -17.96
CA GLY A 178 4.31 13.55 -18.63
C GLY A 178 4.10 13.09 -20.07
N MET A 179 4.76 13.75 -21.02
CA MET A 179 4.82 13.40 -22.45
C MET A 179 5.63 12.11 -22.73
N THR A 180 5.82 11.22 -21.77
CA THR A 180 6.28 9.89 -22.08
C THR A 180 5.10 9.09 -22.60
N ARG A 181 4.99 9.01 -23.90
CA ARG A 181 4.34 7.90 -24.57
C ARG A 181 5.13 6.63 -24.27
N ASP A 182 5.15 6.20 -23.03
CA ASP A 182 5.36 4.82 -22.71
C ASP A 182 4.04 4.12 -23.06
N VAL A 183 3.95 3.72 -24.30
CA VAL A 183 3.05 2.65 -24.69
C VAL A 183 3.66 1.44 -23.98
N ASP A 184 3.27 1.21 -22.74
CA ASP A 184 3.48 -0.08 -22.11
C ASP A 184 2.70 -1.07 -22.98
N PRO A 185 3.35 -1.97 -23.73
CA PRO A 185 2.68 -2.97 -24.56
C PRO A 185 1.79 -3.90 -23.71
N ARG A 186 1.83 -3.75 -22.38
CA ARG A 186 1.03 -4.44 -21.37
C ARG A 186 -0.18 -3.64 -20.88
N GLY A 187 -0.45 -2.46 -21.46
CA GLY A 187 -1.48 -1.49 -21.01
C GLY A 187 -2.92 -1.96 -21.12
N GLU A 188 -3.23 -3.14 -21.66
CA GLU A 188 -4.58 -3.65 -21.69
C GLU A 188 -5.07 -4.21 -20.35
N GLU A 189 -4.16 -4.61 -19.44
CA GLU A 189 -4.52 -5.20 -18.15
C GLU A 189 -4.42 -4.24 -16.96
N MET A 190 -3.72 -3.11 -17.07
CA MET A 190 -3.59 -2.12 -16.01
C MET A 190 -4.38 -0.85 -16.34
N SER A 191 -5.38 -0.56 -15.53
CA SER A 191 -6.09 0.73 -15.59
C SER A 191 -5.30 1.77 -14.81
N PHE A 192 -5.00 2.90 -15.46
CA PHE A 192 -4.41 4.05 -14.78
C PHE A 192 -5.45 5.16 -14.67
N ARG A 193 -5.41 5.90 -13.57
CA ARG A 193 -6.33 7.03 -13.29
C ARG A 193 -5.95 8.31 -14.04
N GLN A 194 -5.48 8.15 -15.27
CA GLN A 194 -5.01 9.24 -16.14
C GLN A 194 -5.79 9.26 -17.44
N VAL A 195 -6.04 10.47 -17.95
CA VAL A 195 -6.57 10.72 -19.29
C VAL A 195 -5.49 11.27 -20.22
N PRO A 196 -5.59 11.07 -21.54
CA PRO A 196 -4.70 11.71 -22.51
C PRO A 196 -4.76 13.23 -22.38
N LEU A 197 -3.65 13.90 -22.79
CA LEU A 197 -3.65 15.37 -22.88
C LEU A 197 -4.80 15.86 -23.75
N TYR A 198 -5.49 16.88 -23.29
CA TYR A 198 -6.62 17.51 -23.97
C TYR A 198 -6.44 19.02 -24.04
N ARG A 199 -7.25 19.64 -24.90
CA ARG A 199 -7.40 21.10 -24.96
C ARG A 199 -8.86 21.43 -24.75
N ILE A 200 -9.12 22.47 -23.98
CA ILE A 200 -10.44 23.01 -23.72
C ILE A 200 -10.53 24.43 -24.28
N PRO A 201 -11.72 24.92 -24.55
CA PRO A 201 -11.91 26.33 -24.90
C PRO A 201 -11.41 27.26 -23.80
N ALA A 202 -10.69 28.31 -24.16
CA ALA A 202 -10.05 29.24 -23.21
C ALA A 202 -11.03 29.85 -22.19
N ASP A 203 -12.28 30.08 -22.60
CA ASP A 203 -13.32 30.72 -21.77
C ASP A 203 -14.34 29.70 -21.23
N ALA A 204 -13.97 28.42 -21.13
CA ALA A 204 -14.91 27.37 -20.72
C ALA A 204 -15.52 27.65 -19.36
N TYR A 205 -14.73 28.10 -18.40
CA TYR A 205 -15.20 28.62 -17.11
C TYR A 205 -14.10 29.38 -16.37
N VAL A 206 -14.49 30.15 -15.34
CA VAL A 206 -13.58 30.81 -14.43
C VAL A 206 -13.51 29.98 -13.12
N PRO A 207 -12.32 29.63 -12.63
CA PRO A 207 -12.18 28.98 -11.34
C PRO A 207 -12.76 29.84 -10.19
N ILE A 208 -13.29 29.18 -9.15
CA ILE A 208 -13.83 29.88 -7.97
C ILE A 208 -12.72 30.43 -7.06
N SER A 209 -11.48 29.93 -7.20
CA SER A 209 -10.31 30.44 -6.50
C SER A 209 -9.95 31.86 -6.97
N THR A 210 -9.50 32.70 -6.07
CA THR A 210 -8.96 34.02 -6.42
C THR A 210 -7.56 33.89 -7.05
N ALA A 211 -7.12 34.92 -7.77
CA ALA A 211 -5.76 34.95 -8.32
C ALA A 211 -4.68 34.80 -7.24
N ALA A 212 -4.91 35.32 -6.04
CA ALA A 212 -3.97 35.16 -4.92
C ALA A 212 -3.94 33.71 -4.40
N GLU A 213 -5.08 33.03 -4.37
CA GLU A 213 -5.16 31.63 -3.91
C GLU A 213 -4.55 30.66 -4.93
N ALA A 214 -4.43 31.05 -6.20
CA ALA A 214 -3.76 30.24 -7.21
C ALA A 214 -2.27 30.04 -6.92
N PHE A 215 -1.64 30.92 -6.16
CA PHE A 215 -0.23 30.81 -5.73
C PHE A 215 -0.04 29.98 -4.45
N LEU A 216 -1.11 29.56 -3.78
CA LEU A 216 -0.99 28.69 -2.61
C LEU A 216 -0.57 27.28 -3.05
N THR A 217 0.43 26.76 -2.35
CA THR A 217 0.90 25.39 -2.49
C THR A 217 0.48 24.57 -1.27
N GLU A 218 0.63 23.27 -1.33
CA GLU A 218 0.35 22.35 -0.21
C GLU A 218 1.20 22.67 1.03
N LEU A 219 2.31 23.39 0.86
CA LEU A 219 3.23 23.78 1.96
C LEU A 219 2.78 25.03 2.72
N ASP A 220 1.84 25.80 2.15
CA ASP A 220 1.36 27.05 2.75
C ASP A 220 0.22 26.82 3.76
N PHE A 221 -0.29 25.59 3.87
CA PHE A 221 -1.38 25.24 4.78
C PHE A 221 -0.85 24.72 6.12
N GLU A 222 -1.13 25.45 7.20
CA GLU A 222 -0.60 25.13 8.52
C GLU A 222 -1.32 23.99 9.24
N LYS A 223 -2.59 23.71 8.89
CA LYS A 223 -3.41 22.70 9.57
C LYS A 223 -3.83 21.57 8.63
N THR A 224 -3.34 21.55 7.39
CA THR A 224 -3.66 20.55 6.38
C THR A 224 -2.51 19.59 6.15
N ALA A 225 -2.82 18.32 6.02
CA ALA A 225 -1.90 17.30 5.52
C ALA A 225 -2.46 16.69 4.24
N PHE A 226 -1.61 16.60 3.23
CA PHE A 226 -1.95 16.08 1.91
C PHE A 226 -1.33 14.70 1.71
N LEU A 227 -2.15 13.79 1.21
CA LEU A 227 -1.73 12.46 0.77
C LEU A 227 -2.15 12.30 -0.68
N ALA A 228 -1.18 12.23 -1.58
CA ALA A 228 -1.42 11.98 -2.99
C ALA A 228 -0.89 10.59 -3.38
N ALA A 229 -1.61 9.89 -4.24
CA ALA A 229 -1.25 8.54 -4.64
C ALA A 229 0.12 8.47 -5.31
N VAL A 230 0.48 9.49 -6.05
CA VAL A 230 1.73 9.61 -6.82
C VAL A 230 2.15 11.08 -6.91
N ASP A 231 3.40 11.30 -7.26
CA ASP A 231 3.87 12.63 -7.60
C ASP A 231 3.29 13.13 -8.96
N ARG A 232 3.58 14.37 -9.31
CA ARG A 232 3.07 15.01 -10.53
C ARG A 232 3.56 14.36 -11.84
N LYS A 233 4.52 13.43 -11.78
CA LYS A 233 5.15 12.81 -12.96
C LYS A 233 4.83 11.33 -13.10
N THR A 234 4.19 10.74 -12.11
CA THR A 234 3.96 9.29 -12.02
C THR A 234 2.47 8.96 -12.22
N LYS A 235 2.19 7.74 -12.65
CA LYS A 235 0.82 7.23 -12.87
C LYS A 235 0.37 6.40 -11.68
N SER A 236 -0.87 6.60 -11.20
CA SER A 236 -1.49 5.76 -10.17
C SER A 236 -2.21 4.58 -10.83
N PRO A 237 -1.76 3.34 -10.63
CA PRO A 237 -2.45 2.17 -11.13
C PRO A 237 -3.63 1.79 -10.25
N GLU A 238 -4.66 1.18 -10.85
CA GLU A 238 -5.63 0.39 -10.12
C GLU A 238 -5.02 -1.00 -9.83
N VAL A 239 -4.86 -1.34 -8.56
CA VAL A 239 -4.21 -2.58 -8.12
C VAL A 239 -5.22 -3.65 -7.73
N ARG A 240 -4.84 -4.91 -7.87
CA ARG A 240 -5.57 -6.05 -7.30
C ARG A 240 -4.99 -6.39 -5.94
N ILE A 241 -5.81 -6.34 -4.92
CA ILE A 241 -5.42 -6.68 -3.56
C ILE A 241 -5.81 -8.13 -3.29
N PRO A 242 -4.89 -9.00 -2.83
CA PRO A 242 -5.21 -10.39 -2.52
C PRO A 242 -6.38 -10.52 -1.56
N GLY A 243 -7.37 -11.35 -1.93
CA GLY A 243 -8.60 -11.53 -1.14
C GLY A 243 -9.70 -10.49 -1.38
N ILE A 244 -9.47 -9.49 -2.23
CA ILE A 244 -10.48 -8.48 -2.62
C ILE A 244 -10.83 -8.66 -4.10
N ALA A 245 -12.12 -8.84 -4.40
CA ALA A 245 -12.56 -9.09 -5.77
C ALA A 245 -12.47 -7.86 -6.69
N SER A 246 -12.64 -6.65 -6.15
CA SER A 246 -12.60 -5.40 -6.90
C SER A 246 -11.18 -4.86 -7.06
N TYR A 247 -10.95 -4.12 -8.14
CA TYR A 247 -9.77 -3.27 -8.25
C TYR A 247 -9.81 -2.17 -7.18
N ARG A 248 -8.65 -1.66 -6.78
CA ARG A 248 -8.52 -0.66 -5.74
C ARG A 248 -7.39 0.31 -6.06
N GLY A 249 -7.49 1.54 -5.55
CA GLY A 249 -6.35 2.41 -5.38
C GLY A 249 -5.56 2.00 -4.13
N ALA A 250 -4.26 1.86 -4.27
CA ALA A 250 -3.43 1.43 -3.14
C ALA A 250 -3.42 2.46 -2.00
N LEU A 251 -3.46 3.77 -2.32
CA LEU A 251 -3.54 4.85 -1.34
C LEU A 251 -4.85 4.79 -0.55
N SER A 252 -5.98 4.72 -1.25
CA SER A 252 -7.31 4.68 -0.63
C SER A 252 -7.47 3.48 0.29
N TYR A 253 -6.98 2.30 -0.14
CA TYR A 253 -7.00 1.10 0.69
C TYR A 253 -6.14 1.24 1.95
N ALA A 254 -4.89 1.73 1.80
CA ALA A 254 -4.00 1.94 2.94
C ALA A 254 -4.60 2.96 3.93
N PHE A 255 -5.16 4.04 3.41
CA PHE A 255 -5.79 5.07 4.22
C PHE A 255 -7.03 4.56 4.96
N ALA A 256 -7.89 3.77 4.32
CA ALA A 256 -9.02 3.13 4.97
C ALA A 256 -8.59 2.24 6.16
N ARG A 257 -7.52 1.47 6.00
CA ARG A 257 -6.96 0.65 7.12
C ARG A 257 -6.32 1.52 8.20
N ALA A 258 -5.68 2.63 7.83
CA ALA A 258 -5.16 3.59 8.81
C ALA A 258 -6.27 4.15 9.71
N LEU A 259 -7.43 4.49 9.13
CA LEU A 259 -8.62 4.95 9.86
C LEU A 259 -9.19 3.89 10.81
N GLU A 260 -8.91 2.61 10.59
CA GLU A 260 -9.29 1.50 11.47
C GLU A 260 -8.25 1.19 12.55
N GLY A 261 -7.17 1.99 12.63
CA GLY A 261 -6.13 1.88 13.66
C GLY A 261 -4.86 1.16 13.24
N SER A 262 -4.75 0.70 11.98
CA SER A 262 -3.54 -0.01 11.53
C SER A 262 -2.31 0.88 11.46
N ALA A 263 -2.46 2.21 11.51
CA ALA A 263 -1.37 3.16 11.53
C ALA A 263 -0.85 3.48 12.94
N ASP A 264 -1.59 3.11 13.99
CA ASP A 264 -1.18 3.28 15.39
C ASP A 264 -0.11 2.24 15.73
N SER A 265 1.14 2.60 15.46
CA SER A 265 2.27 1.66 15.55
C SER A 265 2.70 1.38 16.97
N ASN A 266 2.53 2.34 17.88
CA ASN A 266 2.88 2.25 19.30
C ASN A 266 1.70 1.85 20.20
N GLN A 267 0.49 1.76 19.64
CA GLN A 267 -0.76 1.38 20.30
C GLN A 267 -1.17 2.31 21.45
N ASP A 268 -0.83 3.59 21.35
CA ASP A 268 -1.18 4.60 22.36
C ASP A 268 -2.58 5.21 22.14
N GLY A 269 -3.27 4.83 21.07
CA GLY A 269 -4.58 5.35 20.69
C GLY A 269 -4.51 6.68 19.95
N LYS A 270 -3.34 7.14 19.56
CA LYS A 270 -3.14 8.35 18.77
C LYS A 270 -2.36 8.00 17.52
N VAL A 271 -2.82 8.47 16.39
CA VAL A 271 -2.08 8.34 15.14
C VAL A 271 -1.44 9.68 14.82
N THR A 272 -0.12 9.77 14.92
CA THR A 272 0.62 10.96 14.50
C THR A 272 0.69 11.07 12.99
N LEU A 273 0.98 12.26 12.45
CA LEU A 273 1.20 12.43 11.01
C LEU A 273 2.35 11.54 10.51
N LYS A 274 3.41 11.38 11.31
CA LYS A 274 4.52 10.48 10.97
C LYS A 274 4.06 9.03 10.85
N GLU A 275 3.31 8.53 11.82
CA GLU A 275 2.78 7.16 11.79
C GLU A 275 1.87 6.95 10.59
N LEU A 276 0.93 7.88 10.36
CA LEU A 276 0.04 7.84 9.20
C LEU A 276 0.83 7.79 7.89
N PHE A 277 1.78 8.71 7.70
CA PHE A 277 2.57 8.80 6.47
C PHE A 277 3.47 7.56 6.28
N THR A 278 4.08 7.08 7.36
CA THR A 278 4.93 5.88 7.32
C THR A 278 4.10 4.66 6.95
N TYR A 279 2.97 4.46 7.60
CA TYR A 279 2.07 3.34 7.34
C TYR A 279 1.53 3.35 5.90
N VAL A 280 0.97 4.50 5.48
CA VAL A 280 0.41 4.64 4.13
C VAL A 280 1.48 4.39 3.08
N ARG A 281 2.65 5.01 3.21
CA ARG A 281 3.76 4.83 2.26
C ARG A 281 4.20 3.37 2.17
N GLN A 282 4.34 2.70 3.30
CA GLN A 282 4.73 1.29 3.35
C GLN A 282 3.70 0.38 2.69
N VAL A 283 2.41 0.55 3.00
CA VAL A 283 1.33 -0.29 2.45
C VAL A 283 1.15 -0.04 0.96
N VAL A 284 1.14 1.22 0.51
CA VAL A 284 1.04 1.56 -0.92
C VAL A 284 2.20 0.97 -1.71
N TYR A 285 3.41 1.11 -1.20
CA TYR A 285 4.61 0.56 -1.82
C TYR A 285 4.51 -0.97 -1.98
N GLN A 286 4.02 -1.67 -0.95
CA GLN A 286 3.81 -3.12 -0.99
C GLN A 286 2.70 -3.54 -1.96
N LEU A 287 1.55 -2.84 -1.94
CA LEU A 287 0.39 -3.20 -2.77
C LEU A 287 0.57 -2.89 -4.26
N SER A 288 1.36 -1.88 -4.57
CA SER A 288 1.66 -1.49 -5.95
C SER A 288 2.88 -2.22 -6.53
N ASP A 289 3.36 -3.29 -5.91
CA ASP A 289 4.60 -3.96 -6.28
C ASP A 289 5.78 -2.99 -6.44
N GLN A 290 5.84 -2.01 -5.49
CA GLN A 290 6.90 -1.00 -5.38
C GLN A 290 6.89 0.07 -6.50
N ARG A 291 5.83 0.14 -7.29
CA ARG A 291 5.71 1.09 -8.41
C ARG A 291 5.14 2.44 -8.01
N GLN A 292 4.44 2.50 -6.88
CA GLN A 292 3.75 3.69 -6.42
C GLN A 292 4.40 4.19 -5.14
N ASN A 293 4.90 5.42 -5.18
CA ASN A 293 5.43 6.12 -4.01
C ASN A 293 4.48 7.27 -3.68
N PRO A 294 3.61 7.12 -2.69
CA PRO A 294 2.68 8.17 -2.34
C PRO A 294 3.43 9.38 -1.79
N VAL A 295 2.98 10.55 -2.22
CA VAL A 295 3.50 11.83 -1.76
C VAL A 295 2.71 12.27 -0.54
N THR A 296 3.42 12.65 0.50
CA THR A 296 2.84 13.21 1.72
C THR A 296 3.42 14.60 1.92
N LEU A 297 2.56 15.61 1.93
CA LEU A 297 2.96 17.01 2.04
C LEU A 297 2.27 17.67 3.22
N ASN A 298 3.00 18.52 3.88
CA ASN A 298 2.53 19.40 4.98
C ASN A 298 3.46 20.59 5.06
N SER A 299 3.04 21.65 5.72
CA SER A 299 3.90 22.80 5.98
C SER A 299 5.21 22.39 6.66
N PRO A 300 6.37 22.91 6.23
CA PRO A 300 7.66 22.59 6.82
C PRO A 300 7.79 23.04 8.28
N HIS A 301 6.91 23.92 8.73
CA HIS A 301 6.88 24.40 10.12
C HIS A 301 6.17 23.44 11.09
N ARG A 302 5.52 22.39 10.57
CA ARG A 302 4.80 21.41 11.39
C ARG A 302 5.73 20.31 11.90
N ASN A 303 5.58 19.98 13.17
CA ASN A 303 6.29 18.85 13.78
C ASN A 303 5.51 17.56 13.59
N ILE A 304 5.65 16.91 12.44
CA ILE A 304 4.93 15.68 12.10
C ILE A 304 5.22 14.50 13.04
N GLU A 305 6.35 14.52 13.75
CA GLU A 305 6.75 13.46 14.69
C GLU A 305 5.75 13.33 15.83
N ASN A 306 5.25 14.45 16.33
CA ASN A 306 4.39 14.51 17.52
C ASN A 306 2.99 15.05 17.23
N GLU A 307 2.75 15.53 16.01
CA GLU A 307 1.44 16.07 15.67
C GLU A 307 0.44 14.95 15.40
N VAL A 308 -0.62 14.91 16.22
CA VAL A 308 -1.69 13.94 16.10
C VAL A 308 -2.55 14.24 14.87
N ALA A 309 -2.68 13.29 13.96
CA ALA A 309 -3.58 13.35 12.82
C ALA A 309 -5.03 13.06 13.26
N PHE A 310 -5.20 12.03 14.07
CA PHE A 310 -6.49 11.65 14.68
C PHE A 310 -6.25 10.74 15.90
N GLU A 311 -7.28 10.60 16.72
CA GLU A 311 -7.27 9.80 17.93
C GLU A 311 -8.23 8.61 17.82
N MET A 312 -7.86 7.49 18.43
CA MET A 312 -8.60 6.23 18.43
C MET A 312 -8.94 5.87 19.87
N THR A 313 -10.11 6.30 20.33
CA THR A 313 -10.55 6.01 21.70
C THR A 313 -11.26 4.67 21.76
N ARG A 314 -10.84 3.76 22.64
CA ARG A 314 -11.62 2.55 22.93
C ARG A 314 -12.86 2.98 23.69
N ALA A 315 -14.04 2.56 23.22
CA ALA A 315 -15.29 2.83 23.93
C ALA A 315 -15.23 2.17 25.31
N VAL A 316 -15.04 2.96 26.35
CA VAL A 316 -15.06 2.47 27.73
C VAL A 316 -16.50 2.17 28.11
N LYS A 317 -16.88 0.89 28.20
CA LYS A 317 -18.04 0.52 29.03
C LYS A 317 -17.61 0.76 30.48
N ILE A 318 -18.28 1.69 31.15
CA ILE A 318 -18.23 1.79 32.60
C ILE A 318 -18.86 0.49 33.15
N VAL A 319 -17.99 -0.46 33.49
CA VAL A 319 -18.37 -1.63 34.29
C VAL A 319 -17.89 -1.32 35.70
N ASP A 320 -18.83 -1.31 36.63
CA ASP A 320 -18.59 -1.11 38.06
C ASP A 320 -17.38 -1.90 38.55
N ALA A 321 -16.48 -1.19 39.21
CA ALA A 321 -15.25 -1.74 39.76
C ALA A 321 -15.57 -2.58 41.02
N SER A 322 -15.77 -3.88 40.83
CA SER A 322 -15.70 -4.86 41.93
C SER A 322 -15.21 -6.23 41.41
N ALA A 323 -13.95 -6.33 41.04
CA ALA A 323 -13.23 -7.59 41.01
C ALA A 323 -11.71 -7.31 41.18
N GLY A 324 -11.16 -7.84 42.25
CA GLY A 324 -9.77 -7.66 42.63
C GLY A 324 -8.75 -8.27 41.67
N PRO A 325 -7.44 -8.01 41.88
CA PRO A 325 -6.41 -8.28 40.89
C PRO A 325 -6.17 -9.79 40.70
N ALA A 326 -6.30 -10.24 39.47
CA ALA A 326 -5.92 -11.59 39.07
C ALA A 326 -4.39 -11.71 38.95
N LYS A 327 -3.87 -12.72 39.59
CA LYS A 327 -2.45 -13.15 39.64
C LYS A 327 -1.93 -13.50 38.24
N PRO A 328 -0.71 -13.14 37.84
CA PRO A 328 -0.20 -13.47 36.50
C PRO A 328 0.01 -14.98 36.38
N ALA A 329 -0.59 -15.57 35.36
CA ALA A 329 -0.39 -16.96 34.98
C ALA A 329 0.94 -17.11 34.22
N GLY A 330 1.63 -18.20 34.54
CA GLY A 330 2.99 -18.48 34.11
C GLY A 330 3.20 -18.56 32.58
N ALA A 331 4.46 -18.36 32.22
CA ALA A 331 4.97 -18.46 30.88
C ALA A 331 4.62 -19.80 30.22
N MET A 332 3.77 -19.76 29.21
CA MET A 332 3.56 -20.89 28.30
C MET A 332 4.64 -20.83 27.20
N THR A 333 5.46 -21.88 27.20
CA THR A 333 6.35 -22.19 26.09
C THR A 333 5.52 -22.39 24.83
N LEU A 334 5.61 -21.44 23.88
CA LEU A 334 4.97 -21.58 22.59
C LEU A 334 5.65 -22.68 21.79
N ALA A 335 4.95 -23.78 21.59
CA ALA A 335 5.30 -24.76 20.57
C ALA A 335 5.29 -24.07 19.20
N ALA A 336 6.32 -24.35 18.39
CA ALA A 336 6.44 -23.84 17.03
C ALA A 336 5.14 -24.10 16.26
N ALA A 337 4.50 -23.04 15.80
CA ALA A 337 3.35 -23.17 14.91
C ALA A 337 3.77 -23.90 13.62
N PRO A 338 2.94 -24.82 13.10
CA PRO A 338 3.25 -25.51 11.85
C PRO A 338 3.42 -24.48 10.73
N VAL A 339 4.45 -24.67 9.90
CA VAL A 339 4.71 -23.90 8.68
C VAL A 339 3.40 -23.81 7.90
N SER A 340 2.86 -22.61 7.76
CA SER A 340 1.64 -22.38 6.97
C SER A 340 1.84 -22.93 5.57
N ALA A 341 0.97 -23.81 5.11
CA ALA A 341 1.05 -24.36 3.76
C ALA A 341 1.07 -23.20 2.74
N ILE A 342 2.16 -23.12 1.96
CA ILE A 342 2.29 -22.09 0.91
C ILE A 342 1.24 -22.40 -0.16
N ALA A 343 0.33 -21.47 -0.43
CA ALA A 343 -0.68 -21.64 -1.47
C ALA A 343 -0.03 -21.85 -2.84
N PRO A 344 -0.60 -22.68 -3.72
CA PRO A 344 -0.10 -22.91 -5.07
C PRO A 344 0.13 -21.60 -5.84
N VAL A 345 1.16 -21.56 -6.66
CA VAL A 345 1.44 -20.43 -7.56
C VAL A 345 0.61 -20.62 -8.83
N ARG A 346 -0.13 -19.60 -9.24
CA ARG A 346 -0.93 -19.65 -10.47
C ARG A 346 -0.09 -19.16 -11.64
N ILE A 347 0.11 -20.01 -12.65
CA ILE A 347 0.92 -19.68 -13.82
C ILE A 347 0.11 -19.79 -15.12
N ALA A 348 0.32 -18.88 -16.05
CA ALA A 348 -0.27 -18.88 -17.38
C ALA A 348 0.81 -18.80 -18.47
N SER A 349 0.48 -19.27 -19.68
CA SER A 349 1.22 -18.93 -20.89
C SER A 349 0.62 -17.67 -21.51
N LEU A 350 1.46 -16.73 -21.95
CA LEU A 350 1.01 -15.44 -22.51
C LEU A 350 0.10 -15.61 -23.73
N ASP A 351 0.36 -16.62 -24.55
CA ASP A 351 -0.46 -16.95 -25.73
C ASP A 351 -1.79 -17.68 -25.37
N GLY A 352 -2.08 -17.86 -24.09
CA GLY A 352 -3.28 -18.56 -23.60
C GLY A 352 -3.28 -20.07 -23.80
N GLN A 353 -2.22 -20.65 -24.38
CA GLN A 353 -2.13 -22.08 -24.64
C GLN A 353 -1.58 -22.83 -23.42
N ALA A 354 -2.46 -23.35 -22.57
CA ALA A 354 -2.07 -24.15 -21.39
C ALA A 354 -1.16 -25.34 -21.74
N ALA A 355 -1.29 -25.90 -22.95
CA ALA A 355 -0.44 -26.97 -23.46
C ALA A 355 1.06 -26.60 -23.51
N ARG A 356 1.39 -25.31 -23.60
CA ARG A 356 2.78 -24.83 -23.52
C ARG A 356 3.44 -25.18 -22.19
N LEU A 357 2.66 -25.20 -21.12
CA LEU A 357 3.08 -25.52 -19.76
C LEU A 357 2.92 -26.99 -19.38
N SER A 358 2.40 -27.84 -20.30
CA SER A 358 2.24 -29.27 -20.05
C SER A 358 3.58 -29.96 -19.80
N GLY A 359 3.62 -30.90 -18.85
CA GLY A 359 4.85 -31.62 -18.47
C GLY A 359 5.80 -30.81 -17.56
N LEU A 360 5.42 -29.60 -17.12
CA LEU A 360 6.12 -28.94 -16.03
C LEU A 360 5.93 -29.76 -14.75
N SER A 361 7.02 -29.99 -14.03
CA SER A 361 6.99 -30.67 -12.74
C SER A 361 7.33 -29.68 -11.62
N PRO A 362 6.59 -29.69 -10.49
CA PRO A 362 6.96 -28.90 -9.33
C PRO A 362 8.37 -29.24 -8.87
N ARG A 363 9.14 -28.22 -8.47
CA ARG A 363 10.43 -28.43 -7.81
C ARG A 363 10.23 -28.48 -6.29
N GLU A 364 9.77 -27.39 -5.69
CA GLU A 364 9.45 -27.31 -4.25
C GLU A 364 8.05 -26.71 -4.04
N ALA A 365 7.68 -25.64 -4.77
CA ALA A 365 6.35 -25.06 -4.70
C ALA A 365 5.37 -25.77 -5.64
N THR A 366 4.15 -25.98 -5.17
CA THR A 366 3.04 -26.41 -6.03
C THR A 366 2.53 -25.25 -6.89
N PHE A 367 1.97 -25.57 -8.06
CA PHE A 367 1.40 -24.56 -8.94
C PHE A 367 0.16 -25.08 -9.68
N ASP A 368 -0.67 -24.14 -10.11
CA ASP A 368 -1.84 -24.37 -10.95
C ASP A 368 -1.66 -23.65 -12.29
N VAL A 369 -1.88 -24.37 -13.40
CA VAL A 369 -1.93 -23.75 -14.72
C VAL A 369 -3.31 -23.14 -14.93
N VAL A 370 -3.37 -21.84 -15.15
CA VAL A 370 -4.63 -21.10 -15.30
C VAL A 370 -4.62 -20.30 -16.62
N PRO A 371 -5.78 -19.96 -17.18
CA PRO A 371 -5.86 -19.01 -18.29
C PRO A 371 -5.34 -17.62 -17.88
N PRO A 372 -4.75 -16.82 -18.80
CA PRO A 372 -4.31 -15.45 -18.51
C PRO A 372 -5.42 -14.55 -17.92
N SER A 373 -6.69 -14.79 -18.32
CA SER A 373 -7.86 -14.05 -17.81
C SER A 373 -8.19 -14.30 -16.34
N GLN A 374 -7.61 -15.32 -15.72
CA GLN A 374 -7.86 -15.66 -14.32
C GLN A 374 -6.83 -15.06 -13.35
N ALA A 375 -6.17 -13.96 -13.71
CA ALA A 375 -5.20 -13.28 -12.87
C ALA A 375 -4.12 -14.23 -12.29
N PRO A 376 -3.25 -14.81 -13.15
CA PRO A 376 -2.13 -15.65 -12.72
C PRO A 376 -1.13 -14.83 -11.88
N ASP A 377 -0.42 -15.50 -10.98
CA ASP A 377 0.72 -14.92 -10.26
C ASP A 377 1.92 -14.71 -11.20
N LEU A 378 2.07 -15.62 -12.17
CA LEU A 378 3.12 -15.59 -13.20
C LEU A 378 2.54 -15.79 -14.59
N VAL A 379 3.08 -15.06 -15.56
CA VAL A 379 2.83 -15.27 -16.99
C VAL A 379 4.17 -15.52 -17.67
N TRP A 380 4.28 -16.62 -18.39
CA TRP A 380 5.44 -16.94 -19.20
C TRP A 380 5.17 -16.67 -20.68
N ASP A 381 6.05 -15.92 -21.32
CA ASP A 381 6.02 -15.74 -22.77
C ASP A 381 6.87 -16.81 -23.46
N PRO A 382 6.27 -17.79 -24.15
CA PRO A 382 7.01 -18.85 -24.83
C PRO A 382 7.83 -18.35 -26.03
N ALA A 383 7.58 -17.14 -26.52
CA ALA A 383 8.31 -16.58 -27.66
C ALA A 383 9.66 -15.94 -27.25
N THR A 384 9.68 -15.29 -26.11
CA THR A 384 10.88 -14.58 -25.62
C THR A 384 11.55 -15.32 -24.45
N GLY A 385 10.83 -16.19 -23.77
CA GLY A 385 11.24 -16.82 -22.51
C GLY A 385 11.08 -15.89 -21.29
N ASP A 386 10.45 -14.74 -21.45
CA ASP A 386 10.29 -13.79 -20.35
C ASP A 386 9.21 -14.28 -19.39
N VAL A 387 9.46 -14.10 -18.09
CA VAL A 387 8.51 -14.39 -17.03
C VAL A 387 8.05 -13.08 -16.41
N LEU A 388 6.74 -12.89 -16.38
CA LEU A 388 6.11 -11.70 -15.85
C LEU A 388 5.38 -12.02 -14.55
N ALA A 389 5.40 -11.08 -13.61
CA ALA A 389 4.51 -11.05 -12.44
C ALA A 389 3.73 -9.73 -12.48
N GLY A 390 2.41 -9.82 -12.71
CA GLY A 390 1.64 -8.65 -13.09
C GLY A 390 2.13 -8.10 -14.44
N ALA A 391 2.59 -6.85 -14.45
CA ALA A 391 3.14 -6.21 -15.66
C ALA A 391 4.68 -6.19 -15.69
N ASP A 392 5.37 -6.68 -14.66
CA ASP A 392 6.84 -6.65 -14.61
C ASP A 392 7.45 -7.91 -15.16
N VAL A 393 8.48 -7.75 -15.99
CA VAL A 393 9.37 -8.85 -16.33
C VAL A 393 10.23 -9.13 -15.11
N ILE A 394 9.94 -10.22 -14.42
CA ILE A 394 10.70 -10.64 -13.24
C ILE A 394 11.98 -11.42 -13.63
N ALA A 395 11.96 -12.08 -14.77
CA ALA A 395 13.13 -12.78 -15.31
C ALA A 395 13.07 -12.77 -16.84
N TYR A 396 14.21 -12.57 -17.47
CA TYR A 396 14.37 -12.57 -18.93
C TYR A 396 14.88 -13.92 -19.42
N ARG A 397 14.33 -14.39 -20.54
CA ARG A 397 14.84 -15.52 -21.33
C ARG A 397 14.99 -16.82 -20.54
N LEU A 398 14.00 -17.14 -19.69
CA LEU A 398 13.94 -18.44 -19.02
C LEU A 398 13.41 -19.51 -19.98
N ASP A 399 14.13 -20.60 -20.10
CA ASP A 399 13.61 -21.78 -20.76
C ASP A 399 12.51 -22.42 -19.92
N LYS A 400 11.61 -23.18 -20.58
CA LYS A 400 10.55 -23.90 -19.91
C LYS A 400 11.04 -24.77 -18.74
N ALA A 401 12.20 -25.41 -18.88
CA ALA A 401 12.80 -26.25 -17.84
C ALA A 401 13.23 -25.45 -16.59
N GLU A 402 13.38 -24.16 -16.71
CA GLU A 402 13.79 -23.25 -15.63
C GLU A 402 12.59 -22.60 -14.89
N LEU A 403 11.38 -22.68 -15.46
CA LEU A 403 10.17 -22.11 -14.87
C LEU A 403 9.88 -22.59 -13.43
N PRO A 404 10.16 -23.84 -13.05
CA PRO A 404 9.96 -24.27 -11.67
C PRO A 404 10.73 -23.44 -10.65
N SER A 405 11.91 -22.89 -11.01
CA SER A 405 12.66 -22.01 -10.12
C SER A 405 12.02 -20.62 -9.97
N ALA A 406 11.42 -20.09 -11.03
CA ALA A 406 10.64 -18.84 -10.97
C ALA A 406 9.35 -19.03 -10.16
N ILE A 407 8.73 -20.20 -10.23
CA ILE A 407 7.56 -20.58 -9.41
C ILE A 407 7.96 -20.64 -7.92
N ASP A 408 9.07 -21.32 -7.60
CA ASP A 408 9.61 -21.35 -6.23
C ASP A 408 9.93 -19.95 -5.71
N ARG A 409 10.50 -19.08 -6.58
CA ARG A 409 10.73 -17.68 -6.25
C ARG A 409 9.44 -16.93 -5.94
N ALA A 410 8.41 -17.07 -6.75
CA ALA A 410 7.13 -16.38 -6.52
C ALA A 410 6.51 -16.77 -5.17
N ALA A 411 6.56 -18.05 -4.84
CA ALA A 411 6.10 -18.57 -3.55
C ALA A 411 6.94 -18.01 -2.38
N ALA A 412 8.27 -18.01 -2.51
CA ALA A 412 9.18 -17.50 -1.49
C ALA A 412 9.01 -15.98 -1.26
N VAL A 413 8.92 -15.19 -2.34
CA VAL A 413 8.73 -13.73 -2.31
C VAL A 413 7.42 -13.39 -1.60
N ARG A 414 6.33 -14.09 -1.92
CA ARG A 414 5.02 -13.89 -1.27
C ARG A 414 5.10 -14.12 0.24
N ALA A 415 5.75 -15.21 0.67
CA ALA A 415 5.91 -15.52 2.09
C ALA A 415 6.86 -14.55 2.81
N LEU A 416 7.97 -14.16 2.20
CA LEU A 416 8.90 -13.18 2.76
C LEU A 416 8.26 -11.80 2.94
N LYS A 417 7.45 -11.35 1.98
CA LYS A 417 6.66 -10.11 2.10
C LYS A 417 5.68 -10.17 3.31
N GLN A 418 5.06 -11.32 3.55
CA GLN A 418 4.19 -11.52 4.73
C GLN A 418 4.98 -11.48 6.05
N LEU A 419 6.20 -12.01 6.07
CA LEU A 419 7.08 -11.93 7.24
C LEU A 419 7.56 -10.49 7.48
N THR A 420 7.91 -9.75 6.42
CA THR A 420 8.28 -8.32 6.50
C THR A 420 7.15 -7.50 7.12
N ALA A 421 5.89 -7.76 6.74
CA ALA A 421 4.75 -7.03 7.29
C ALA A 421 4.54 -7.24 8.79
N LYS A 422 5.01 -8.38 9.35
CA LYS A 422 4.87 -8.69 10.79
C LYS A 422 5.94 -8.04 11.67
N ALA A 423 7.14 -7.83 11.13
CA ALA A 423 8.28 -7.29 11.87
C ALA A 423 9.17 -6.44 10.92
N PRO A 424 8.73 -5.25 10.53
CA PRO A 424 9.36 -4.47 9.47
C PRO A 424 10.72 -3.91 9.87
N GLN A 425 11.68 -3.94 8.93
CA GLN A 425 12.96 -3.25 8.96
C GLN A 425 12.96 -2.14 7.89
N SER A 426 13.35 -0.93 8.26
CA SER A 426 13.44 0.20 7.32
C SER A 426 14.48 -0.08 6.24
N MET A 427 14.07 0.02 4.98
CA MET A 427 14.90 -0.29 3.82
C MET A 427 14.42 0.45 2.58
N ARG A 428 15.35 0.97 1.74
CA ARG A 428 15.02 1.64 0.48
C ARG A 428 16.14 1.53 -0.55
N VAL A 429 15.80 1.72 -1.82
CA VAL A 429 16.75 1.81 -2.95
C VAL A 429 16.95 3.26 -3.35
N ILE A 430 18.18 3.64 -3.73
CA ILE A 430 18.52 4.98 -4.20
C ILE A 430 19.33 4.88 -5.49
N PRO A 431 18.92 5.55 -6.58
CA PRO A 431 17.61 6.18 -6.75
C PRO A 431 16.51 5.13 -6.74
N GLY A 432 15.36 5.48 -6.09
CA GLY A 432 14.20 4.60 -6.04
C GLY A 432 13.37 4.66 -7.32
N ASP A 433 12.45 3.69 -7.44
CA ASP A 433 11.33 3.66 -8.40
C ASP A 433 11.69 3.78 -9.89
N ALA A 434 12.92 3.43 -10.26
CA ALA A 434 13.39 3.44 -11.65
C ALA A 434 13.73 2.05 -12.14
N LEU A 435 13.55 1.82 -13.45
CA LEU A 435 14.16 0.69 -14.15
C LEU A 435 15.65 0.98 -14.31
N HIS A 436 16.47 0.22 -13.61
CA HIS A 436 17.92 0.39 -13.64
C HIS A 436 18.53 -0.41 -14.80
N ARG A 437 19.25 0.28 -15.67
CA ARG A 437 19.90 -0.36 -16.82
C ARG A 437 21.26 -0.93 -16.42
N LYS A 438 21.74 -1.85 -17.25
CA LYS A 438 23.10 -2.41 -17.15
C LYS A 438 24.14 -1.34 -16.78
N ASP A 439 25.03 -1.68 -15.86
CA ASP A 439 26.13 -0.86 -15.34
C ASP A 439 25.73 0.40 -14.55
N SER A 440 24.43 0.70 -14.39
CA SER A 440 23.99 1.75 -13.48
C SER A 440 24.36 1.43 -12.03
N GLN A 441 24.57 2.48 -11.23
CA GLN A 441 24.84 2.36 -9.81
C GLN A 441 23.57 2.67 -9.02
N VAL A 442 23.23 1.78 -8.11
CA VAL A 442 22.17 1.93 -7.13
C VAL A 442 22.71 1.69 -5.73
N ALA A 443 22.07 2.20 -4.71
CA ALA A 443 22.39 1.89 -3.33
C ALA A 443 21.17 1.35 -2.60
N VAL A 444 21.36 0.33 -1.77
CA VAL A 444 20.36 -0.12 -0.83
C VAL A 444 20.69 0.49 0.52
N GLU A 445 19.79 1.28 1.08
CA GLU A 445 19.90 1.85 2.41
C GLU A 445 19.03 1.10 3.41
N ILE A 446 19.60 0.79 4.58
CA ILE A 446 18.91 0.17 5.71
C ILE A 446 19.11 1.10 6.91
N GLY A 447 18.01 1.57 7.49
CA GLY A 447 18.01 2.45 8.67
C GLY A 447 17.70 1.71 9.96
N ASN A 448 17.81 2.41 11.09
CA ASN A 448 17.54 1.87 12.44
C ASN A 448 18.43 0.67 12.79
N LEU A 449 19.74 0.76 12.47
CA LEU A 449 20.70 -0.34 12.59
C LEU A 449 21.66 -0.20 13.78
N ALA A 450 21.74 0.94 14.45
CA ALA A 450 22.70 1.16 15.53
C ALA A 450 22.65 0.04 16.58
N GLY A 451 23.78 -0.65 16.73
CA GLY A 451 23.92 -1.77 17.68
C GLY A 451 23.24 -3.08 17.27
N ARG A 452 22.78 -3.22 16.02
CA ARG A 452 22.11 -4.43 15.53
C ARG A 452 23.02 -5.23 14.59
N ALA A 453 22.86 -6.54 14.62
CA ALA A 453 23.43 -7.44 13.63
C ALA A 453 22.60 -7.37 12.34
N LEU A 454 23.26 -7.61 11.19
CA LEU A 454 22.66 -7.56 9.86
C LEU A 454 23.03 -8.82 9.07
N VAL A 455 22.03 -9.41 8.41
CA VAL A 455 22.21 -10.41 7.34
C VAL A 455 21.42 -9.93 6.12
N MET A 456 22.06 -9.88 4.97
CA MET A 456 21.42 -9.48 3.71
C MET A 456 21.66 -10.50 2.61
N PHE A 457 20.63 -10.73 1.82
CA PHE A 457 20.72 -11.52 0.59
C PHE A 457 19.74 -10.98 -0.47
N ASN A 458 20.03 -11.29 -1.71
CA ASN A 458 19.16 -11.03 -2.85
C ASN A 458 18.52 -12.32 -3.36
N ILE A 459 17.31 -12.24 -3.86
CA ILE A 459 16.66 -13.27 -4.66
C ILE A 459 16.40 -12.68 -6.05
N ALA A 460 17.19 -13.09 -7.02
CA ALA A 460 17.07 -12.67 -8.42
C ALA A 460 15.77 -13.19 -9.06
N GLY A 461 15.42 -12.65 -10.20
CA GLY A 461 14.20 -12.99 -10.94
C GLY A 461 14.04 -14.46 -11.28
N ASP A 462 15.13 -15.15 -11.54
CA ASP A 462 15.19 -16.59 -11.84
C ASP A 462 15.22 -17.49 -10.59
N GLY A 463 15.15 -16.90 -9.38
CA GLY A 463 15.21 -17.60 -8.10
C GLY A 463 16.63 -17.81 -7.54
N THR A 464 17.66 -17.25 -8.17
CA THR A 464 19.04 -17.31 -7.67
C THR A 464 19.17 -16.48 -6.41
N VAL A 465 19.73 -17.08 -5.37
CA VAL A 465 20.04 -16.43 -4.08
C VAL A 465 21.47 -15.89 -4.13
N GLN A 466 21.67 -14.66 -3.66
CA GLN A 466 22.98 -14.03 -3.59
C GLN A 466 23.19 -13.42 -2.21
N MET A 467 24.22 -13.87 -1.48
CA MET A 467 24.57 -13.26 -0.21
C MET A 467 25.20 -11.89 -0.44
N LEU A 468 24.71 -10.89 0.27
CA LEU A 468 25.15 -9.49 0.17
C LEU A 468 25.85 -9.01 1.44
N TYR A 469 25.48 -9.54 2.60
CA TYR A 469 26.07 -9.20 3.88
C TYR A 469 25.76 -10.30 4.92
N PRO A 470 26.70 -10.69 5.82
CA PRO A 470 28.10 -10.25 5.80
C PRO A 470 28.92 -10.95 4.72
N VAL A 471 29.97 -10.26 4.23
CA VAL A 471 30.98 -10.85 3.37
C VAL A 471 32.31 -10.83 4.15
N ASP A 472 32.97 -11.96 4.23
CA ASP A 472 34.28 -12.16 4.88
C ASP A 472 34.50 -11.37 6.19
N ALA A 473 35.19 -10.24 6.12
CA ALA A 473 35.62 -9.43 7.28
C ALA A 473 34.58 -8.40 7.74
N ASP A 474 33.37 -8.41 7.20
CA ASP A 474 32.33 -7.45 7.60
C ASP A 474 31.98 -7.58 9.10
N PRO A 475 31.75 -6.47 9.81
CA PRO A 475 31.36 -6.49 11.20
C PRO A 475 29.98 -7.14 11.36
N ARG A 476 29.82 -8.03 12.33
CA ARG A 476 28.52 -8.70 12.59
C ARG A 476 27.50 -7.77 13.25
N ILE A 477 27.97 -6.69 13.86
CA ILE A 477 27.10 -5.66 14.47
C ILE A 477 27.42 -4.33 13.83
N ILE A 478 26.40 -3.65 13.33
CA ILE A 478 26.51 -2.33 12.70
C ILE A 478 26.54 -1.27 13.81
N LYS A 479 27.51 -0.35 13.76
CA LYS A 479 27.63 0.75 14.74
C LYS A 479 26.76 1.94 14.37
N ASP A 480 26.65 2.22 13.07
CA ASP A 480 25.93 3.36 12.54
C ASP A 480 24.43 3.04 12.40
N ASP A 481 23.59 4.07 12.54
CA ASP A 481 22.15 3.90 12.38
C ASP A 481 21.72 3.63 10.93
N LEU A 482 22.54 4.05 9.97
CA LEU A 482 22.30 3.87 8.53
C LEU A 482 23.44 3.06 7.90
N TYR A 483 23.09 1.96 7.24
CA TYR A 483 24.02 1.20 6.38
C TYR A 483 23.63 1.39 4.92
N ARG A 484 24.61 1.67 4.06
CA ARG A 484 24.45 1.85 2.61
C ARG A 484 25.28 0.83 1.86
N LEU A 485 24.61 -0.06 1.11
CA LEU A 485 25.23 -1.03 0.22
C LEU A 485 25.22 -0.50 -1.22
N PRO A 486 26.36 -0.13 -1.83
CA PRO A 486 26.41 0.20 -3.24
C PRO A 486 26.29 -1.08 -4.09
N VAL A 487 25.40 -1.06 -5.08
CA VAL A 487 25.17 -2.17 -6.01
C VAL A 487 25.35 -1.68 -7.44
N ARG A 488 26.08 -2.44 -8.26
CA ARG A 488 26.15 -2.21 -9.70
C ARG A 488 25.26 -3.21 -10.41
N VAL A 489 24.38 -2.71 -11.24
CA VAL A 489 23.42 -3.53 -11.99
C VAL A 489 24.14 -4.40 -13.03
N ARG A 490 24.00 -5.72 -12.89
CA ARG A 490 24.51 -6.74 -13.80
C ARG A 490 23.46 -7.84 -13.98
N GLY A 491 23.54 -8.58 -15.07
CA GLY A 491 22.66 -9.73 -15.28
C GLY A 491 22.89 -10.88 -14.26
N PRO A 492 21.90 -11.74 -14.06
CA PRO A 492 20.64 -11.78 -14.81
C PRO A 492 19.75 -10.59 -14.51
N TYR A 493 19.05 -10.07 -15.53
CA TYR A 493 18.17 -8.93 -15.38
C TYR A 493 16.75 -9.38 -15.01
N GLY A 494 15.95 -8.45 -14.49
CA GLY A 494 14.58 -8.68 -14.07
C GLY A 494 14.25 -7.96 -12.78
N SER A 495 13.49 -8.61 -11.92
CA SER A 495 13.14 -8.10 -10.60
C SER A 495 13.92 -8.84 -9.53
N ASP A 496 14.89 -8.16 -8.94
CA ASP A 496 15.62 -8.62 -7.76
C ASP A 496 14.85 -8.24 -6.49
N LEU A 497 14.81 -9.12 -5.50
CA LEU A 497 14.27 -8.82 -4.17
C LEU A 497 15.40 -8.90 -3.15
N VAL A 498 15.83 -7.74 -2.66
CA VAL A 498 16.82 -7.66 -1.57
C VAL A 498 16.13 -7.78 -0.23
N ILE A 499 16.62 -8.68 0.61
CA ILE A 499 16.13 -8.95 1.96
C ILE A 499 17.20 -8.54 2.96
N ALA A 500 16.82 -7.81 4.01
CA ALA A 500 17.65 -7.51 5.16
C ALA A 500 17.00 -8.06 6.42
N ILE A 501 17.74 -8.82 7.22
CA ILE A 501 17.31 -9.34 8.51
C ILE A 501 18.22 -8.74 9.56
N THR A 502 17.63 -8.15 10.60
CA THR A 502 18.37 -7.51 11.69
C THR A 502 17.96 -8.06 13.04
N SER A 503 18.88 -8.12 13.98
CA SER A 503 18.65 -8.61 15.34
C SER A 503 19.60 -7.91 16.31
N GLU A 504 19.29 -7.91 17.60
CA GLU A 504 20.17 -7.38 18.65
C GLU A 504 21.44 -8.23 18.81
N GLN A 505 21.40 -9.50 18.43
CA GLN A 505 22.53 -10.43 18.49
C GLN A 505 22.89 -10.96 17.11
N PRO A 506 24.16 -11.33 16.86
CA PRO A 506 24.59 -12.00 15.64
C PRO A 506 23.76 -13.26 15.32
N MET A 507 23.60 -13.56 14.04
CA MET A 507 22.74 -14.64 13.54
C MET A 507 23.52 -15.76 12.83
N PRO A 508 24.50 -16.42 13.50
CA PRO A 508 25.40 -17.37 12.84
C PRO A 508 24.67 -18.57 12.22
N MET A 509 23.59 -19.04 12.83
CA MET A 509 22.81 -20.16 12.28
C MET A 509 22.10 -19.77 10.97
N LEU A 510 21.60 -18.54 10.87
CA LEU A 510 20.99 -18.03 9.64
C LEU A 510 22.05 -17.84 8.55
N GLU A 511 23.20 -17.25 8.89
CA GLU A 511 24.32 -17.10 7.97
C GLU A 511 24.77 -18.47 7.42
N GLN A 512 25.00 -19.45 8.29
CA GLN A 512 25.40 -20.81 7.90
C GLN A 512 24.36 -21.51 7.03
N ALA A 513 23.08 -21.24 7.23
CA ALA A 513 22.01 -21.84 6.43
C ALA A 513 21.88 -21.19 5.05
N LEU A 514 22.20 -19.89 4.91
CA LEU A 514 22.11 -19.14 3.66
C LEU A 514 23.37 -19.30 2.79
N LEU A 515 24.55 -19.40 3.36
CA LEU A 515 25.83 -19.51 2.63
C LEU A 515 25.84 -20.61 1.54
N PRO A 516 25.37 -21.85 1.78
CA PRO A 516 25.34 -22.90 0.76
C PRO A 516 24.37 -22.62 -0.39
N LEU A 517 23.45 -21.67 -0.22
CA LEU A 517 22.45 -21.27 -1.21
C LEU A 517 22.99 -20.19 -2.16
N ASN A 518 24.13 -19.59 -1.82
CA ASN A 518 24.73 -18.52 -2.62
C ASN A 518 24.98 -18.99 -4.06
N GLN A 519 24.60 -18.17 -5.03
CA GLN A 519 24.67 -18.43 -6.48
C GLN A 519 23.86 -19.67 -6.93
N ARG A 520 22.83 -20.05 -6.18
CA ARG A 520 21.93 -21.16 -6.53
C ARG A 520 20.48 -20.69 -6.64
N ARG A 521 19.72 -21.29 -7.54
CA ARG A 521 18.28 -21.10 -7.67
C ARG A 521 17.55 -21.81 -6.51
N SER A 522 17.54 -21.20 -5.34
CA SER A 522 17.13 -21.84 -4.08
C SER A 522 16.25 -20.89 -3.23
N ALA A 523 15.37 -20.12 -3.87
CA ALA A 523 14.56 -19.10 -3.20
C ALA A 523 13.72 -19.66 -2.03
N LEU A 524 13.08 -20.82 -2.20
CA LEU A 524 12.31 -21.45 -1.11
C LEU A 524 13.19 -21.99 0.01
N ALA A 525 14.38 -22.48 -0.29
CA ALA A 525 15.32 -22.88 0.75
C ALA A 525 15.80 -21.68 1.58
N ALA A 526 15.97 -20.50 0.95
CA ALA A 526 16.27 -19.26 1.65
C ALA A 526 15.11 -18.83 2.56
N LEU A 527 13.87 -18.90 2.08
CA LEU A 527 12.70 -18.68 2.94
C LEU A 527 12.69 -19.61 4.16
N LYS A 528 12.86 -20.92 3.96
CA LYS A 528 12.90 -21.92 5.03
C LYS A 528 14.01 -21.63 6.06
N ALA A 529 15.17 -21.17 5.57
CA ALA A 529 16.27 -20.74 6.46
C ALA A 529 15.85 -19.53 7.32
N VAL A 530 15.19 -18.53 6.71
CA VAL A 530 14.69 -17.36 7.44
C VAL A 530 13.62 -17.77 8.47
N GLU A 531 12.64 -18.57 8.09
CA GLU A 531 11.58 -19.04 9.00
C GLU A 531 12.14 -19.82 10.20
N ARG A 532 13.17 -20.63 9.96
CA ARG A 532 13.74 -21.50 10.99
C ARG A 532 14.72 -20.80 11.91
N TYR A 533 15.52 -19.86 11.41
CA TYR A 533 16.67 -19.33 12.13
C TYR A 533 16.61 -17.82 12.42
N ARG A 534 15.55 -17.13 11.98
CA ARG A 534 15.34 -15.73 12.36
C ARG A 534 15.10 -15.64 13.87
N PRO A 535 15.83 -14.76 14.59
CA PRO A 535 15.58 -14.51 16.01
C PRO A 535 14.17 -13.94 16.28
N LEU A 536 13.70 -14.08 17.51
CA LEU A 536 12.38 -13.56 17.92
C LEU A 536 12.30 -12.04 17.84
N ASP A 537 13.41 -11.33 18.14
CA ASP A 537 13.56 -9.87 17.98
C ASP A 537 13.90 -9.47 16.54
N GLY A 538 14.01 -10.46 15.64
CA GLY A 538 14.43 -10.26 14.26
C GLY A 538 13.43 -9.46 13.44
N ARG A 539 13.90 -8.31 12.89
CA ARG A 539 13.14 -7.51 11.91
C ARG A 539 13.53 -7.94 10.51
N ILE A 540 12.60 -7.83 9.58
CA ILE A 540 12.81 -8.16 8.17
C ILE A 540 12.47 -6.95 7.30
N GLY A 541 13.41 -6.50 6.48
CA GLY A 541 13.21 -5.54 5.41
C GLY A 541 13.23 -6.23 4.06
N SER A 542 12.46 -5.73 3.13
CA SER A 542 12.55 -6.16 1.73
C SER A 542 12.37 -4.97 0.79
N THR A 543 13.15 -4.94 -0.29
CA THR A 543 13.03 -3.93 -1.35
C THR A 543 13.33 -4.54 -2.70
N GLY A 544 12.62 -4.11 -3.74
CA GLY A 544 12.84 -4.56 -5.11
C GLY A 544 13.85 -3.68 -5.84
N ILE A 545 14.63 -4.29 -6.74
CA ILE A 545 15.45 -3.58 -7.72
C ILE A 545 15.03 -4.11 -9.08
N PHE A 546 14.48 -3.24 -9.93
CA PHE A 546 14.10 -3.60 -11.28
C PHE A 546 15.23 -3.29 -12.24
N THR A 547 15.66 -4.31 -13.01
CA THR A 547 16.83 -4.21 -13.88
C THR A 547 16.52 -4.64 -15.31
N ALA A 548 17.16 -3.97 -16.28
CA ALA A 548 17.10 -4.31 -17.71
C ALA A 548 18.48 -4.28 -18.35
N PRO A 549 18.66 -5.02 -19.47
CA PRO A 549 19.88 -5.00 -20.25
C PRO A 549 20.33 -3.63 -20.72
#